data_172f74b30ea0f893e6a6b6adb94dc014
#
_entry.id   172f74b30ea0f893e6a6b6adb94dc014
#
_cell.length_a   1.000
_cell.length_b   1.000
_cell.length_c   1.000
_cell.angle_alpha   90.00
_cell.angle_beta   90.00
_cell.angle_gamma   90.00
#
_symmetry.space_group_name_H-M   'P 1'
#
loop_
_entity.id
_entity.type
_entity.pdbx_description
1 polymer ?
#
loop_
_entity_poly.entity_id
_entity_poly.type
_entity_poly.pdbx_seq_one_letter_code
_entity_poly.pdbx_strand_id
1 'polypeptide(L)'
;TKELTDKTGLNIVASGGMSSMQDLANLDEAGIKGAIIGKAVYENKINIKEAVHTYERKECEVMFSSLKLNSDGMIPVVVQDYMTNEVLMVAYMNEEAYNKTVSTGRMTYYSRSRNELWIKGLTSGHFQYVKELYLDCDKDTLLAKVLQIGNACHTGAYSCFFNKLI
;
A
#
# COMPACT_ATOMS: atom_id res chain seq x y z
N THR A 1 0.14 28.49 -8.53
CA THR A 1 -0.31 27.09 -8.68
C THR A 1 -1.55 26.84 -7.83
N LYS A 2 -1.54 27.15 -6.52
CA LYS A 2 -2.68 27.00 -5.60
C LYS A 2 -3.93 27.72 -6.11
N GLU A 3 -3.79 28.98 -6.53
CA GLU A 3 -4.89 29.80 -7.05
C GLU A 3 -5.58 29.17 -8.27
N LEU A 4 -4.81 28.47 -9.11
CA LEU A 4 -5.36 27.73 -10.27
C LEU A 4 -6.14 26.48 -9.82
N THR A 5 -5.62 25.72 -8.85
CA THR A 5 -6.32 24.56 -8.28
C THR A 5 -7.66 24.99 -7.66
N ASP A 6 -7.64 26.05 -6.87
CA ASP A 6 -8.83 26.56 -6.18
C ASP A 6 -9.90 27.09 -7.14
N LYS A 7 -9.47 27.70 -8.28
CA LYS A 7 -10.39 28.25 -9.30
C LYS A 7 -10.94 27.20 -10.27
N THR A 8 -10.18 26.14 -10.55
CA THR A 8 -10.53 25.19 -11.62
C THR A 8 -10.99 23.85 -11.12
N GLY A 9 -10.68 23.49 -9.86
CA GLY A 9 -10.90 22.14 -9.31
C GLY A 9 -10.03 21.04 -9.96
N LEU A 10 -9.06 21.42 -10.79
CA LEU A 10 -8.19 20.49 -11.49
C LEU A 10 -7.02 20.03 -10.61
N ASN A 11 -6.59 18.80 -10.79
CA ASN A 11 -5.35 18.30 -10.21
C ASN A 11 -4.17 18.90 -10.98
N ILE A 12 -3.46 19.83 -10.37
CA ILE A 12 -2.33 20.50 -10.98
C ILE A 12 -1.03 19.85 -10.52
N VAL A 13 -0.15 19.55 -11.48
CA VAL A 13 1.20 19.07 -11.24
C VAL A 13 2.16 20.25 -11.36
N ALA A 14 2.89 20.54 -10.28
CA ALA A 14 3.91 21.59 -10.29
C ALA A 14 5.15 21.11 -11.07
N SER A 15 5.67 21.93 -11.98
CA SER A 15 6.87 21.62 -12.76
C SER A 15 7.83 22.78 -12.74
N GLY A 16 9.10 22.49 -12.37
CA GLY A 16 10.19 23.45 -12.32
C GLY A 16 10.23 24.30 -11.03
N GLY A 17 11.37 24.90 -10.78
CA GLY A 17 11.62 25.79 -9.63
C GLY A 17 11.85 25.12 -8.28
N MET A 18 11.73 23.79 -8.19
CA MET A 18 12.00 23.04 -6.95
C MET A 18 13.48 22.78 -6.79
N SER A 19 14.02 23.20 -5.67
CA SER A 19 15.45 23.15 -5.36
C SER A 19 15.77 22.53 -4.00
N SER A 20 14.77 22.25 -3.17
CA SER A 20 14.94 21.74 -1.80
C SER A 20 13.76 20.88 -1.36
N MET A 21 13.95 20.12 -0.26
CA MET A 21 12.87 19.41 0.42
C MET A 21 11.80 20.37 0.98
N GLN A 22 12.19 21.59 1.33
CA GLN A 22 11.24 22.62 1.80
C GLN A 22 10.26 23.04 0.71
N ASP A 23 10.70 23.06 -0.56
CA ASP A 23 9.80 23.39 -1.68
C ASP A 23 8.72 22.30 -1.83
N LEU A 24 9.05 21.03 -1.58
CA LEU A 24 8.07 19.93 -1.56
C LEU A 24 7.08 20.08 -0.39
N ALA A 25 7.57 20.44 0.81
CA ALA A 25 6.72 20.69 1.96
C ALA A 25 5.73 21.84 1.66
N ASN A 26 6.19 22.91 1.06
CA ASN A 26 5.36 24.06 0.68
C ASN A 26 4.28 23.68 -0.36
N LEU A 27 4.59 22.77 -1.29
CA LEU A 27 3.60 22.24 -2.26
C LEU A 27 2.54 21.37 -1.59
N ASP A 28 2.96 20.51 -0.66
CA ASP A 28 2.07 19.67 0.13
C ASP A 28 1.10 20.50 0.98
N GLU A 29 1.61 21.51 1.70
CA GLU A 29 0.80 22.47 2.45
C GLU A 29 -0.16 23.27 1.57
N ALA A 30 0.24 23.53 0.32
CA ALA A 30 -0.62 24.19 -0.66
C ALA A 30 -1.67 23.27 -1.28
N GLY A 31 -1.69 21.98 -0.93
CA GLY A 31 -2.62 20.97 -1.48
C GLY A 31 -2.33 20.58 -2.93
N ILE A 32 -1.11 20.78 -3.41
CA ILE A 32 -0.68 20.38 -4.76
C ILE A 32 -0.27 18.93 -4.75
N LYS A 33 -0.98 18.10 -5.47
CA LYS A 33 -0.88 16.63 -5.41
C LYS A 33 0.21 15.99 -6.29
N GLY A 34 0.91 16.77 -7.09
CA GLY A 34 1.97 16.25 -7.95
C GLY A 34 3.06 17.26 -8.23
N ALA A 35 4.29 16.78 -8.32
CA ALA A 35 5.47 17.59 -8.65
C ALA A 35 6.40 16.85 -9.60
N ILE A 36 6.91 17.54 -10.61
CA ILE A 36 7.98 17.06 -11.49
C ILE A 36 9.30 17.66 -11.00
N ILE A 37 10.19 16.78 -10.51
CA ILE A 37 11.49 17.17 -9.98
C ILE A 37 12.55 16.72 -10.98
N GLY A 38 13.34 17.66 -11.46
CA GLY A 38 14.42 17.39 -12.41
C GLY A 38 15.79 17.60 -11.78
N LYS A 39 16.43 18.72 -12.11
CA LYS A 39 17.81 19.08 -11.78
C LYS A 39 18.20 18.91 -10.30
N ALA A 40 17.29 19.25 -9.38
CA ALA A 40 17.55 19.18 -7.94
C ALA A 40 17.85 17.76 -7.43
N VAL A 41 17.33 16.70 -8.10
CA VAL A 41 17.65 15.30 -7.80
C VAL A 41 19.08 14.97 -8.23
N TYR A 42 19.48 15.38 -9.43
CA TYR A 42 20.83 15.14 -9.94
C TYR A 42 21.90 15.93 -9.18
N GLU A 43 21.53 17.06 -8.61
CA GLU A 43 22.39 17.90 -7.77
C GLU A 43 22.39 17.47 -6.28
N ASN A 44 21.74 16.36 -5.93
CA ASN A 44 21.55 15.84 -4.56
C ASN A 44 20.94 16.86 -3.57
N LYS A 45 20.21 17.85 -4.07
CA LYS A 45 19.48 18.84 -3.25
C LYS A 45 18.17 18.29 -2.71
N ILE A 46 17.58 17.32 -3.40
CA ILE A 46 16.38 16.61 -2.99
C ILE A 46 16.69 15.12 -2.92
N ASN A 47 16.52 14.52 -1.75
CA ASN A 47 16.62 13.09 -1.58
C ASN A 47 15.31 12.43 -2.06
N ILE A 48 15.36 11.79 -3.24
CA ILE A 48 14.16 11.20 -3.85
C ILE A 48 13.54 10.11 -2.98
N LYS A 49 14.34 9.31 -2.25
CA LYS A 49 13.81 8.25 -1.37
C LYS A 49 13.05 8.84 -0.19
N GLU A 50 13.56 9.90 0.39
CA GLU A 50 12.92 10.61 1.48
C GLU A 50 11.67 11.37 0.98
N ALA A 51 11.74 12.03 -0.17
CA ALA A 51 10.61 12.71 -0.78
C ALA A 51 9.45 11.73 -1.07
N VAL A 52 9.73 10.60 -1.71
CA VAL A 52 8.74 9.54 -1.96
C VAL A 52 8.16 9.01 -0.65
N HIS A 53 9.01 8.72 0.34
CA HIS A 53 8.54 8.24 1.63
C HIS A 53 7.62 9.24 2.35
N THR A 54 7.94 10.53 2.24
CA THR A 54 7.21 11.60 2.96
C THR A 54 5.93 12.02 2.24
N TYR A 55 5.94 12.10 0.90
CA TYR A 55 4.87 12.74 0.14
C TYR A 55 4.01 11.79 -0.71
N GLU A 56 4.56 10.72 -1.30
CA GLU A 56 3.77 9.80 -2.13
C GLU A 56 2.82 8.88 -1.34
N ARG A 57 3.04 8.70 -0.04
CA ARG A 57 2.24 7.79 0.80
C ARG A 57 1.02 8.43 1.47
N LYS A 58 0.84 9.75 1.34
CA LYS A 58 -0.29 10.44 1.99
C LYS A 58 -1.66 10.26 1.30
N GLU A 59 -1.71 9.73 0.09
CA GLU A 59 -2.98 9.61 -0.65
C GLU A 59 -3.83 8.37 -0.34
N CYS A 60 -3.38 7.46 0.51
CA CYS A 60 -4.13 6.26 0.89
C CYS A 60 -4.06 5.92 2.38
N GLU A 61 -4.12 6.90 3.26
CA GLU A 61 -4.34 6.60 4.68
C GLU A 61 -5.84 6.41 4.97
N VAL A 62 -6.39 5.29 4.52
CA VAL A 62 -7.51 4.72 5.26
C VAL A 62 -6.94 4.32 6.61
N MET A 63 -7.20 5.13 7.64
CA MET A 63 -6.71 4.81 8.98
C MET A 63 -7.34 3.50 9.43
N PHE A 64 -6.54 2.59 10.00
CA PHE A 64 -7.03 1.31 10.50
C PHE A 64 -8.22 1.45 11.45
N SER A 65 -8.24 2.54 12.24
CA SER A 65 -9.34 2.89 13.14
C SER A 65 -10.69 3.16 12.43
N SER A 66 -10.69 3.39 11.12
CA SER A 66 -11.92 3.57 10.33
C SER A 66 -12.48 2.26 9.76
N LEU A 67 -11.77 1.16 9.94
CA LEU A 67 -12.16 -0.17 9.49
C LEU A 67 -13.10 -0.82 10.50
N LYS A 68 -14.01 -1.65 10.02
CA LYS A 68 -14.91 -2.45 10.85
C LYS A 68 -14.25 -3.79 11.16
N LEU A 69 -13.73 -3.90 12.34
CA LEU A 69 -12.96 -5.06 12.79
C LEU A 69 -13.86 -6.15 13.35
N ASN A 70 -13.41 -7.41 13.30
CA ASN A 70 -14.05 -8.50 14.01
C ASN A 70 -13.84 -8.39 15.54
N SER A 71 -14.43 -9.33 16.32
CA SER A 71 -14.32 -9.38 17.78
C SER A 71 -12.88 -9.43 18.32
N ASP A 72 -11.94 -9.89 17.50
CA ASP A 72 -10.53 -10.03 17.86
C ASP A 72 -9.69 -8.80 17.45
N GLY A 73 -10.34 -7.73 16.97
CA GLY A 73 -9.64 -6.51 16.51
C GLY A 73 -8.90 -6.69 15.18
N MET A 74 -9.35 -7.60 14.32
CA MET A 74 -8.71 -7.92 13.06
C MET A 74 -9.65 -7.72 11.88
N ILE A 75 -9.08 -7.51 10.70
CA ILE A 75 -9.79 -7.48 9.43
C ILE A 75 -9.32 -8.62 8.53
N PRO A 76 -10.22 -9.36 7.88
CA PRO A 76 -9.84 -10.31 6.85
C PRO A 76 -9.30 -9.59 5.61
N VAL A 77 -8.35 -10.22 4.94
CA VAL A 77 -7.82 -9.75 3.67
C VAL A 77 -7.85 -10.88 2.65
N VAL A 78 -8.57 -10.66 1.57
CA VAL A 78 -8.54 -11.49 0.36
C VAL A 78 -7.34 -11.06 -0.46
N VAL A 79 -6.49 -12.01 -0.84
CA VAL A 79 -5.28 -11.73 -1.63
C VAL A 79 -5.47 -12.25 -3.03
N GLN A 80 -5.32 -11.39 -4.01
CA GLN A 80 -5.50 -11.67 -5.43
C GLN A 80 -4.21 -11.36 -6.19
N ASP A 81 -3.85 -12.19 -7.14
CA ASP A 81 -2.75 -11.87 -8.05
C ASP A 81 -3.11 -10.71 -8.96
N TYR A 82 -2.22 -9.72 -9.03
CA TYR A 82 -2.44 -8.50 -9.81
C TYR A 82 -2.48 -8.74 -11.32
N MET A 83 -1.71 -9.73 -11.82
CA MET A 83 -1.60 -10.01 -13.25
C MET A 83 -2.70 -10.94 -13.76
N THR A 84 -3.04 -11.96 -12.98
CA THR A 84 -3.98 -13.02 -13.40
C THR A 84 -5.38 -12.82 -12.85
N ASN A 85 -5.56 -12.00 -11.81
CA ASN A 85 -6.76 -11.87 -11.00
C ASN A 85 -7.17 -13.17 -10.28
N GLU A 86 -6.27 -14.16 -10.18
CA GLU A 86 -6.52 -15.37 -9.41
C GLU A 86 -6.52 -15.05 -7.91
N VAL A 87 -7.49 -15.57 -7.16
CA VAL A 87 -7.50 -15.46 -5.70
C VAL A 87 -6.47 -16.42 -5.13
N LEU A 88 -5.51 -15.90 -4.39
CA LEU A 88 -4.37 -16.65 -3.89
C LEU A 88 -4.61 -17.22 -2.50
N MET A 89 -5.13 -16.42 -1.58
CA MET A 89 -5.33 -16.82 -0.19
C MET A 89 -6.22 -15.82 0.55
N VAL A 90 -6.63 -16.19 1.75
CA VAL A 90 -7.25 -15.28 2.73
C VAL A 90 -6.42 -15.35 4.02
N ALA A 91 -6.19 -14.19 4.62
CA ALA A 91 -5.51 -14.06 5.91
C ALA A 91 -6.14 -12.93 6.74
N TYR A 92 -5.54 -12.61 7.87
CA TYR A 92 -6.02 -11.56 8.78
C TYR A 92 -4.92 -10.56 9.07
N MET A 93 -5.32 -9.31 9.30
CA MET A 93 -4.46 -8.23 9.75
C MET A 93 -5.00 -7.61 11.03
N ASN A 94 -4.12 -7.39 12.01
CA ASN A 94 -4.33 -6.41 13.07
C ASN A 94 -3.75 -5.06 12.62
N GLU A 95 -3.83 -4.03 13.45
CA GLU A 95 -3.35 -2.69 13.13
C GLU A 95 -1.86 -2.67 12.75
N GLU A 96 -1.03 -3.40 13.49
CA GLU A 96 0.42 -3.46 13.23
C GLU A 96 0.73 -4.11 11.88
N ALA A 97 0.04 -5.21 11.53
CA ALA A 97 0.19 -5.89 10.25
C ALA A 97 -0.24 -4.98 9.08
N TYR A 98 -1.36 -4.27 9.25
CA TYR A 98 -1.86 -3.30 8.27
C TYR A 98 -0.86 -2.17 8.04
N ASN A 99 -0.44 -1.48 9.11
CA ASN A 99 0.51 -0.37 9.03
C ASN A 99 1.84 -0.81 8.43
N LYS A 100 2.32 -2.01 8.77
CA LYS A 100 3.55 -2.58 8.19
C LYS A 100 3.39 -2.91 6.71
N THR A 101 2.22 -3.41 6.30
CA THR A 101 1.92 -3.65 4.88
C THR A 101 1.93 -2.35 4.09
N VAL A 102 1.21 -1.33 4.55
CA VAL A 102 1.14 -0.02 3.91
C VAL A 102 2.52 0.64 3.85
N SER A 103 3.27 0.61 4.98
CA SER A 103 4.58 1.27 5.06
C SER A 103 5.66 0.61 4.22
N THR A 104 5.64 -0.72 4.06
CA THR A 104 6.70 -1.47 3.37
C THR A 104 6.35 -1.87 1.94
N GLY A 105 5.06 -1.85 1.58
CA GLY A 105 4.56 -2.41 0.33
C GLY A 105 4.66 -3.94 0.26
N ARG A 106 4.93 -4.62 1.38
CA ARG A 106 5.00 -6.08 1.49
C ARG A 106 3.87 -6.60 2.35
N MET A 107 3.16 -7.61 1.87
CA MET A 107 2.07 -8.20 2.66
C MET A 107 2.58 -8.75 3.99
N THR A 108 2.05 -8.18 5.04
CA THR A 108 2.26 -8.60 6.43
C THR A 108 0.91 -8.98 7.01
N TYR A 109 0.84 -10.13 7.65
CA TYR A 109 -0.38 -10.67 8.23
C TYR A 109 -0.21 -10.87 9.74
N TYR A 110 -1.32 -11.15 10.41
CA TYR A 110 -1.32 -11.60 11.79
C TYR A 110 -1.77 -13.05 11.86
N SER A 111 -0.91 -13.91 12.39
CA SER A 111 -1.22 -15.32 12.59
C SER A 111 -1.99 -15.50 13.90
N ARG A 112 -3.29 -15.82 13.80
CA ARG A 112 -4.14 -16.06 14.97
C ARG A 112 -3.68 -17.23 15.83
N SER A 113 -3.22 -18.31 15.19
CA SER A 113 -2.78 -19.53 15.88
C SER A 113 -1.43 -19.38 16.59
N ARG A 114 -0.53 -18.54 16.05
CA ARG A 114 0.80 -18.28 16.60
C ARG A 114 0.88 -17.02 17.43
N ASN A 115 -0.16 -16.19 17.33
CA ASN A 115 -0.24 -14.88 17.98
C ASN A 115 0.95 -13.97 17.65
N GLU A 116 1.33 -13.92 16.35
CA GLU A 116 2.50 -13.17 15.88
C GLU A 116 2.29 -12.56 14.48
N LEU A 117 3.07 -11.53 14.18
CA LEU A 117 3.17 -10.99 12.83
C LEU A 117 3.85 -11.98 11.89
N TRP A 118 3.34 -12.04 10.67
CA TRP A 118 3.89 -12.88 9.63
C TRP A 118 4.07 -12.09 8.33
N ILE A 119 5.32 -11.79 7.98
CA ILE A 119 5.65 -11.18 6.68
C ILE A 119 5.69 -12.32 5.65
N LYS A 120 4.82 -12.23 4.66
CA LYS A 120 4.74 -13.24 3.59
C LYS A 120 6.05 -13.30 2.82
N GLY A 121 6.62 -14.49 2.74
CA GLY A 121 7.85 -14.75 1.99
C GLY A 121 9.14 -14.54 2.76
N LEU A 122 9.11 -14.09 4.02
CA LEU A 122 10.34 -13.82 4.78
C LEU A 122 11.26 -15.05 4.88
N THR A 123 10.68 -16.24 5.04
CA THR A 123 11.44 -17.50 5.15
C THR A 123 11.53 -18.22 3.80
N SER A 124 10.46 -18.22 3.00
CA SER A 124 10.39 -18.98 1.75
C SER A 124 10.91 -18.27 0.52
N GLY A 125 11.11 -16.95 0.57
CA GLY A 125 11.38 -16.12 -0.61
C GLY A 125 10.13 -15.83 -1.46
N HIS A 126 8.96 -16.42 -1.14
CA HIS A 126 7.71 -16.24 -1.89
C HIS A 126 6.97 -14.99 -1.40
N PHE A 127 7.51 -13.82 -1.75
CA PHE A 127 6.98 -12.53 -1.34
C PHE A 127 5.69 -12.15 -2.07
N GLN A 128 4.93 -11.28 -1.43
CA GLN A 128 3.76 -10.60 -1.99
C GLN A 128 3.98 -9.09 -1.90
N TYR A 129 4.13 -8.44 -3.07
CA TYR A 129 4.28 -6.99 -3.15
C TYR A 129 2.94 -6.35 -3.49
N VAL A 130 2.48 -5.46 -2.63
CA VAL A 130 1.21 -4.75 -2.81
C VAL A 130 1.27 -3.86 -4.05
N LYS A 131 0.29 -4.02 -4.93
CA LYS A 131 0.03 -3.14 -6.08
C LYS A 131 -1.17 -2.24 -5.82
N GLU A 132 -2.23 -2.83 -5.30
CA GLU A 132 -3.48 -2.14 -5.00
C GLU A 132 -4.07 -2.71 -3.72
N LEU A 133 -4.72 -1.85 -2.94
CA LEU A 133 -5.45 -2.24 -1.74
C LEU A 133 -6.82 -1.58 -1.78
N TYR A 134 -7.86 -2.40 -1.67
CA TYR A 134 -9.25 -1.96 -1.67
C TYR A 134 -9.94 -2.32 -0.36
N LEU A 135 -10.91 -1.54 0.00
CA LEU A 135 -11.82 -1.79 1.10
C LEU A 135 -13.20 -2.08 0.50
N ASP A 136 -13.90 -3.04 1.04
CA ASP A 136 -15.25 -3.33 0.59
C ASP A 136 -16.29 -2.29 1.05
N CYS A 137 -17.55 -2.44 0.65
CA CYS A 137 -18.57 -1.43 0.79
C CYS A 137 -18.97 -1.14 2.25
N ASP A 138 -18.88 -2.10 3.15
CA ASP A 138 -19.22 -1.94 4.56
C ASP A 138 -17.99 -1.94 5.50
N LYS A 139 -16.79 -1.87 4.90
CA LYS A 139 -15.49 -1.64 5.56
C LYS A 139 -15.03 -2.75 6.49
N ASP A 140 -15.44 -3.98 6.24
CA ASP A 140 -15.12 -5.14 7.07
C ASP A 140 -14.17 -6.16 6.39
N THR A 141 -13.81 -5.93 5.11
CA THR A 141 -12.94 -6.83 4.34
C THR A 141 -12.00 -6.04 3.42
N LEU A 142 -10.74 -6.43 3.39
CA LEU A 142 -9.74 -5.89 2.45
C LEU A 142 -9.56 -6.81 1.25
N LEU A 143 -9.40 -6.23 0.06
CA LEU A 143 -8.87 -6.92 -1.12
C LEU A 143 -7.49 -6.34 -1.44
N ALA A 144 -6.46 -7.18 -1.35
CA ALA A 144 -5.10 -6.82 -1.73
C ALA A 144 -4.76 -7.46 -3.09
N LYS A 145 -4.50 -6.64 -4.10
CA LYS A 145 -3.92 -7.10 -5.36
C LYS A 145 -2.39 -7.03 -5.26
N VAL A 146 -1.74 -8.16 -5.45
CA VAL A 146 -0.30 -8.31 -5.20
C VAL A 146 0.44 -8.85 -6.42
N LEU A 147 1.70 -8.45 -6.56
CA LEU A 147 2.64 -9.19 -7.39
C LEU A 147 3.16 -10.37 -6.55
N GLN A 148 2.71 -11.57 -6.89
CA GLN A 148 3.13 -12.81 -6.22
C GLN A 148 4.47 -13.29 -6.78
N ILE A 149 5.44 -13.54 -5.90
CA ILE A 149 6.69 -14.23 -6.25
C ILE A 149 6.60 -15.68 -5.79
N GLY A 150 6.78 -16.63 -6.71
CA GLY A 150 6.63 -18.05 -6.40
C GLY A 150 5.21 -18.43 -5.99
N ASN A 151 5.07 -19.39 -5.09
CA ASN A 151 3.80 -19.96 -4.69
C ASN A 151 3.22 -19.30 -3.43
N ALA A 152 1.92 -19.02 -3.42
CA ALA A 152 1.28 -18.44 -2.24
C ALA A 152 1.04 -19.50 -1.14
N CYS A 153 0.69 -20.72 -1.51
CA CYS A 153 0.39 -21.80 -0.57
C CYS A 153 1.66 -22.45 -0.01
N HIS A 154 1.62 -22.83 1.27
CA HIS A 154 2.69 -23.59 1.93
C HIS A 154 2.85 -25.01 1.40
N THR A 155 1.81 -25.55 0.72
CA THR A 155 1.85 -26.89 0.09
C THR A 155 2.61 -26.89 -1.23
N GLY A 156 3.05 -25.72 -1.72
CA GLY A 156 3.68 -25.58 -3.02
C GLY A 156 2.71 -25.30 -4.17
N ALA A 157 1.41 -25.16 -3.91
CA ALA A 157 0.45 -24.71 -4.91
C ALA A 157 0.52 -23.17 -5.07
N TYR A 158 0.24 -22.67 -6.28
CA TYR A 158 0.23 -21.23 -6.55
C TYR A 158 -0.84 -20.51 -5.72
N SER A 159 -2.05 -21.04 -5.69
CA SER A 159 -3.18 -20.58 -4.87
C SER A 159 -3.48 -21.57 -3.74
N CYS A 160 -4.08 -21.09 -2.66
CA CYS A 160 -4.63 -21.94 -1.60
C CYS A 160 -5.99 -22.58 -2.00
N PHE A 161 -6.61 -22.08 -3.07
CA PHE A 161 -7.95 -22.51 -3.51
C PHE A 161 -7.88 -23.53 -4.65
N PHE A 162 -7.22 -24.66 -4.41
CA PHE A 162 -7.07 -25.73 -5.40
C PHE A 162 -8.00 -26.93 -5.19
N ASN A 163 -8.73 -27.01 -4.08
CA ASN A 163 -9.69 -28.08 -3.80
C ASN A 163 -11.06 -27.69 -4.35
N LYS A 164 -11.43 -28.24 -5.52
CA LYS A 164 -12.76 -28.03 -6.10
C LYS A 164 -13.79 -28.87 -5.35
N LEU A 165 -14.92 -28.27 -4.91
CA LEU A 165 -15.99 -28.94 -4.16
C LEU A 165 -17.17 -29.31 -5.04
N ILE A 166 -17.46 -28.57 -6.11
CA ILE A 166 -18.55 -28.77 -7.07
C ILE A 166 -18.07 -28.54 -8.51
#